data_7b9e69a6b4c03c0d96b15b2fe049b480
#
_entry.id   7b9e69a6b4c03c0d96b15b2fe049b480
#
_cell.length_a   1.000
_cell.length_b   1.000
_cell.length_c   1.000
_cell.angle_alpha   90.00
_cell.angle_beta   90.00
_cell.angle_gamma   90.00
#
_symmetry.space_group_name_H-M   'P 1'
#
loop_
_entity.id
_entity.type
_entity.pdbx_description
1 polymer ?
#
loop_
_entity_poly.entity_id
_entity_poly.type
_entity_poly.pdbx_seq_one_letter_code
_entity_poly.pdbx_strand_id
1 'polypeptide(L)'
;MSAWGTDNKYLFSLYQGENLGEEQSVVGEIDKDKIPITGNSRFGCWCCTMVKEDKSLQNFIDHGAEELRPLRRFRNWLVELRATPEARDWRRRNGTVYFNAEGELGRGPFTLESRKLILKELLKLEIETGFELITIEELKMIDKMWEDEGDLTRRALVDIYYEVKGTRLPWQER
;
A
#
# COMPACT_ATOMS: atom_id res chain seq x y z
N MET A 1 27.69 -21.27 8.60
CA MET A 1 26.77 -21.08 9.72
C MET A 1 26.89 -19.64 10.17
N SER A 2 25.77 -18.93 10.39
CA SER A 2 25.81 -17.58 10.96
C SER A 2 26.35 -17.63 12.38
N ALA A 3 26.91 -16.52 12.89
CA ALA A 3 27.39 -16.43 14.29
C ALA A 3 26.30 -16.74 15.32
N TRP A 4 25.05 -16.84 14.91
CA TRP A 4 23.87 -17.11 15.74
C TRP A 4 23.33 -18.54 15.57
N GLY A 5 24.03 -19.42 14.85
CA GLY A 5 23.62 -20.81 14.67
C GLY A 5 22.41 -21.07 13.77
N THR A 6 21.86 -20.02 13.12
CA THR A 6 20.72 -20.12 12.21
C THR A 6 21.18 -20.02 10.76
N ASP A 7 20.56 -20.81 9.87
CA ASP A 7 20.76 -20.69 8.43
C ASP A 7 19.87 -19.57 7.88
N ASN A 8 20.50 -18.46 7.51
CA ASN A 8 19.81 -17.30 6.96
C ASN A 8 19.61 -17.37 5.44
N LYS A 9 19.87 -18.51 4.79
CA LYS A 9 19.76 -18.66 3.33
C LYS A 9 18.37 -18.34 2.83
N TYR A 10 17.33 -18.81 3.54
CA TYR A 10 15.95 -18.50 3.21
C TYR A 10 15.66 -17.00 3.30
N LEU A 11 16.10 -16.36 4.40
CA LEU A 11 15.94 -14.92 4.55
C LEU A 11 16.70 -14.17 3.45
N PHE A 12 17.90 -14.61 3.13
CA PHE A 12 18.71 -14.03 2.06
C PHE A 12 18.05 -14.18 0.70
N SER A 13 17.44 -15.33 0.37
CA SER A 13 16.70 -15.53 -0.88
C SER A 13 15.50 -14.60 -1.02
N LEU A 14 14.81 -14.30 0.08
CA LEU A 14 13.70 -13.35 0.08
C LEU A 14 14.15 -11.91 -0.22
N TYR A 15 15.39 -11.56 0.16
CA TYR A 15 15.96 -10.23 -0.09
C TYR A 15 16.61 -10.09 -1.47
N GLN A 16 17.03 -11.20 -2.07
CA GLN A 16 17.80 -11.20 -3.31
C GLN A 16 16.93 -11.05 -4.54
N GLY A 17 15.74 -10.66 -4.63
CA GLY A 17 14.95 -10.51 -5.87
C GLY A 17 15.71 -10.88 -7.15
N GLU A 18 15.04 -11.25 -8.20
CA GLU A 18 15.48 -11.89 -9.47
C GLU A 18 16.78 -11.41 -10.17
N ASN A 19 17.64 -10.62 -9.56
CA ASN A 19 18.89 -10.15 -10.17
C ASN A 19 20.11 -11.07 -9.95
N LEU A 20 19.89 -12.31 -9.51
CA LEU A 20 20.96 -13.32 -9.47
C LEU A 20 20.84 -14.32 -10.65
N GLY A 21 20.70 -13.77 -11.82
CA GLY A 21 20.89 -14.50 -13.07
C GLY A 21 22.35 -14.58 -13.51
N GLU A 22 23.33 -14.20 -12.67
CA GLU A 22 24.76 -14.45 -12.94
C GLU A 22 25.51 -14.48 -11.61
N GLU A 23 26.26 -15.55 -11.41
CA GLU A 23 27.15 -15.82 -10.31
C GLU A 23 28.04 -14.61 -9.97
N GLN A 24 27.71 -13.89 -8.92
CA GLN A 24 28.72 -13.12 -8.21
C GLN A 24 28.90 -13.74 -6.83
N SER A 25 29.86 -14.63 -6.74
CA SER A 25 30.42 -15.08 -5.47
C SER A 25 30.93 -13.85 -4.72
N VAL A 26 30.19 -13.43 -3.71
CA VAL A 26 30.61 -12.35 -2.81
C VAL A 26 31.65 -12.91 -1.84
N VAL A 27 32.86 -13.14 -2.33
CA VAL A 27 34.09 -13.21 -1.55
C VAL A 27 35.15 -12.44 -2.34
N GLY A 28 35.12 -11.12 -2.18
CA GLY A 28 36.10 -10.22 -2.78
C GLY A 28 35.71 -8.79 -2.42
N GLU A 29 36.67 -7.97 -2.12
CA GLU A 29 36.60 -6.58 -1.69
C GLU A 29 35.37 -5.84 -2.23
N ILE A 30 34.52 -5.38 -1.29
CA ILE A 30 33.33 -4.60 -1.61
C ILE A 30 33.78 -3.25 -2.14
N ASP A 31 33.80 -3.13 -3.45
CA ASP A 31 33.95 -1.84 -4.14
C ASP A 31 32.71 -0.99 -3.86
N LYS A 32 32.84 -0.02 -2.97
CA LYS A 32 31.74 0.83 -2.49
C LYS A 32 31.09 1.63 -3.61
N ASP A 33 31.74 1.79 -4.75
CA ASP A 33 31.23 2.52 -5.90
C ASP A 33 30.40 1.64 -6.85
N LYS A 34 30.38 0.31 -6.63
CA LYS A 34 29.64 -0.67 -7.41
C LYS A 34 28.51 -1.37 -6.67
N ILE A 35 28.19 -0.95 -5.45
CA ILE A 35 26.96 -1.43 -4.82
C ILE A 35 25.81 -0.85 -5.66
N PRO A 36 25.10 -1.67 -6.45
CA PRO A 36 23.89 -1.15 -7.07
C PRO A 36 22.99 -0.76 -5.91
N ILE A 37 22.76 0.53 -5.76
CA ILE A 37 21.71 1.03 -4.87
C ILE A 37 20.43 0.50 -5.51
N THR A 38 20.07 -0.73 -5.14
CA THR A 38 18.84 -1.39 -5.57
C THR A 38 17.69 -0.68 -4.84
N GLY A 39 17.45 0.58 -5.25
CA GLY A 39 16.36 1.38 -4.75
C GLY A 39 14.97 0.77 -5.01
N ASN A 40 14.94 -0.43 -5.62
CA ASN A 40 13.74 -1.18 -5.96
C ASN A 40 13.43 -2.35 -5.01
N SER A 41 14.36 -2.71 -4.11
CA SER A 41 14.15 -3.81 -3.14
C SER A 41 13.89 -3.29 -1.74
N ARG A 42 12.98 -2.34 -1.60
CA ARG A 42 12.52 -1.97 -0.26
C ARG A 42 11.50 -2.99 0.20
N PHE A 43 11.68 -3.56 1.40
CA PHE A 43 10.57 -4.10 2.15
C PHE A 43 9.56 -2.98 2.30
N GLY A 44 8.63 -2.95 1.37
CA GLY A 44 7.62 -1.93 1.31
C GLY A 44 6.44 -2.34 2.19
N CYS A 45 5.82 -1.37 2.78
CA CYS A 45 4.47 -1.51 3.26
C CYS A 45 3.60 -2.06 2.11
N TRP A 46 2.85 -3.13 2.32
CA TRP A 46 2.00 -3.78 1.31
C TRP A 46 1.01 -2.83 0.61
N CYS A 47 0.75 -1.65 1.16
CA CYS A 47 -0.08 -0.59 0.56
C CYS A 47 0.75 0.57 -0.02
N CYS A 48 2.10 0.50 -0.01
CA CYS A 48 2.96 1.57 -0.51
C CYS A 48 2.92 1.65 -2.04
N THR A 49 2.56 2.82 -2.57
CA THR A 49 2.50 3.09 -4.01
C THR A 49 3.70 3.89 -4.53
N MET A 50 4.77 4.05 -3.72
CA MET A 50 5.96 4.82 -4.10
C MET A 50 6.83 4.10 -5.13
N VAL A 51 6.84 2.76 -5.10
CA VAL A 51 7.54 1.94 -6.08
C VAL A 51 6.53 1.39 -7.09
N LYS A 52 6.93 1.27 -8.35
CA LYS A 52 6.04 0.77 -9.41
C LYS A 52 5.65 -0.69 -9.16
N GLU A 53 6.61 -1.52 -8.77
CA GLU A 53 6.41 -2.94 -8.48
C GLU A 53 6.96 -3.28 -7.09
N ASP A 54 6.23 -4.09 -6.34
CA ASP A 54 6.69 -4.63 -5.07
C ASP A 54 7.28 -6.03 -5.30
N LYS A 55 8.58 -6.06 -5.54
CA LYS A 55 9.32 -7.30 -5.76
C LYS A 55 9.42 -8.15 -4.48
N SER A 56 9.49 -7.50 -3.32
CA SER A 56 9.59 -8.21 -2.04
C SER A 56 8.32 -9.00 -1.76
N LEU A 57 7.15 -8.38 -1.93
CA LEU A 57 5.88 -9.08 -1.75
C LEU A 57 5.71 -10.21 -2.78
N GLN A 58 6.16 -10.01 -4.03
CA GLN A 58 6.18 -11.06 -5.03
C GLN A 58 7.06 -12.23 -4.61
N ASN A 59 8.28 -11.96 -4.12
CA ASN A 59 9.18 -13.00 -3.66
C ASN A 59 8.61 -13.83 -2.51
N PHE A 60 7.89 -13.21 -1.56
CA PHE A 60 7.19 -13.96 -0.51
C PHE A 60 6.15 -14.92 -1.10
N ILE A 61 5.36 -14.45 -2.07
CA ILE A 61 4.35 -15.27 -2.75
C ILE A 61 5.02 -16.44 -3.49
N ASP A 62 6.11 -16.18 -4.21
CA ASP A 62 6.85 -17.20 -4.98
C ASP A 62 7.53 -18.25 -4.06
N HIS A 63 7.77 -17.90 -2.80
CA HIS A 63 8.25 -18.82 -1.76
C HIS A 63 7.14 -19.46 -0.91
N GLY A 64 5.91 -19.37 -1.35
CA GLY A 64 4.77 -20.12 -0.79
C GLY A 64 3.82 -19.34 0.11
N ALA A 65 4.02 -18.02 0.29
CA ALA A 65 3.08 -17.16 1.03
C ALA A 65 1.90 -16.72 0.15
N GLU A 66 1.13 -17.69 -0.35
CA GLU A 66 0.01 -17.45 -1.28
C GLU A 66 -1.10 -16.54 -0.69
N GLU A 67 -1.25 -16.53 0.61
CA GLU A 67 -2.18 -15.68 1.37
C GLU A 67 -1.90 -14.18 1.19
N LEU A 68 -0.70 -13.80 0.72
CA LEU A 68 -0.33 -12.42 0.45
C LEU A 68 -0.75 -11.94 -0.95
N ARG A 69 -1.19 -12.84 -1.81
CA ARG A 69 -1.60 -12.52 -3.20
C ARG A 69 -2.73 -11.47 -3.27
N PRO A 70 -3.76 -11.50 -2.42
CA PRO A 70 -4.79 -10.47 -2.39
C PRO A 70 -4.23 -9.08 -2.01
N LEU A 71 -3.29 -9.01 -1.07
CA LEU A 71 -2.62 -7.77 -0.68
C LEU A 71 -1.85 -7.15 -1.87
N ARG A 72 -1.13 -7.98 -2.64
CA ARG A 72 -0.41 -7.53 -3.83
C ARG A 72 -1.38 -7.02 -4.91
N ARG A 73 -2.51 -7.71 -5.13
CA ARG A 73 -3.55 -7.26 -6.05
C ARG A 73 -4.11 -5.90 -5.66
N PHE A 74 -4.44 -5.71 -4.37
CA PHE A 74 -4.93 -4.44 -3.84
C PHE A 74 -3.88 -3.32 -4.01
N ARG A 75 -2.63 -3.58 -3.69
CA ARG A 75 -1.53 -2.63 -3.87
C ARG A 75 -1.38 -2.20 -5.33
N ASN A 76 -1.41 -3.12 -6.28
CA ASN A 76 -1.30 -2.80 -7.70
C ASN A 76 -2.48 -1.97 -8.18
N TRP A 77 -3.68 -2.30 -7.74
CA TRP A 77 -4.87 -1.50 -7.98
C TRP A 77 -4.73 -0.07 -7.41
N LEU A 78 -4.16 0.11 -6.21
CA LEU A 78 -3.87 1.44 -5.66
C LEU A 78 -2.89 2.24 -6.52
N VAL A 79 -1.90 1.59 -7.13
CA VAL A 79 -0.96 2.25 -8.05
C VAL A 79 -1.69 2.75 -9.30
N GLU A 80 -2.57 1.93 -9.87
CA GLU A 80 -3.40 2.30 -11.01
C GLU A 80 -4.35 3.45 -10.67
N LEU A 81 -5.06 3.34 -9.54
CA LEU A 81 -5.94 4.41 -9.05
C LEU A 81 -5.17 5.72 -8.82
N ARG A 82 -3.97 5.66 -8.26
CA ARG A 82 -3.10 6.83 -8.07
C ARG A 82 -2.72 7.47 -9.40
N ALA A 83 -2.59 6.69 -10.46
CA ALA A 83 -2.27 7.18 -11.80
C ALA A 83 -3.47 7.80 -12.52
N THR A 84 -4.69 7.51 -12.07
CA THR A 84 -5.94 8.00 -12.66
C THR A 84 -6.16 9.48 -12.28
N PRO A 85 -6.26 10.41 -13.24
CA PRO A 85 -6.45 11.85 -12.96
C PRO A 85 -7.72 12.13 -12.16
N GLU A 86 -8.83 11.50 -12.50
CA GLU A 86 -10.15 11.68 -11.90
C GLU A 86 -10.20 11.23 -10.43
N ALA A 87 -9.29 10.35 -10.05
CA ALA A 87 -9.15 9.89 -8.67
C ALA A 87 -8.43 10.91 -7.77
N ARG A 88 -7.87 11.95 -8.35
CA ARG A 88 -6.99 12.89 -7.66
C ARG A 88 -7.58 14.30 -7.70
N ASP A 89 -7.43 15.02 -6.56
CA ASP A 89 -7.72 16.45 -6.55
C ASP A 89 -6.65 17.20 -7.38
N TRP A 90 -7.03 18.33 -7.93
CA TRP A 90 -6.13 19.24 -8.63
C TRP A 90 -5.43 20.21 -7.66
N ARG A 91 -5.87 20.29 -6.41
CA ARG A 91 -5.28 21.09 -5.34
C ARG A 91 -4.47 20.23 -4.38
N ARG A 92 -3.39 20.77 -3.89
CA ARG A 92 -2.70 20.19 -2.72
C ARG A 92 -3.54 20.40 -1.46
N ARG A 93 -3.23 19.66 -0.37
CA ARG A 93 -3.91 19.81 0.92
C ARG A 93 -3.89 21.21 1.51
N ASN A 94 -2.89 22.02 1.17
CA ASN A 94 -2.78 23.43 1.55
C ASN A 94 -3.56 24.38 0.64
N GLY A 95 -4.36 23.84 -0.29
CA GLY A 95 -5.18 24.63 -1.23
C GLY A 95 -4.43 25.15 -2.46
N THR A 96 -3.10 24.98 -2.54
CA THR A 96 -2.31 25.46 -3.67
C THR A 96 -2.40 24.53 -4.87
N VAL A 97 -2.31 25.12 -6.06
CA VAL A 97 -2.16 24.43 -7.32
C VAL A 97 -0.69 24.43 -7.70
N TYR A 98 -0.19 23.35 -8.30
CA TYR A 98 1.14 23.31 -8.86
C TYR A 98 1.15 22.67 -10.24
N PHE A 99 2.15 23.01 -11.02
CA PHE A 99 2.40 22.41 -12.32
C PHE A 99 3.66 21.54 -12.23
N ASN A 100 3.66 20.42 -12.96
CA ASN A 100 4.84 19.58 -13.08
C ASN A 100 5.91 20.22 -13.97
N ALA A 101 7.05 19.55 -14.18
CA ALA A 101 8.14 20.07 -15.01
C ALA A 101 7.72 20.26 -16.49
N GLU A 102 6.74 19.50 -16.93
CA GLU A 102 6.17 19.55 -18.29
C GLU A 102 5.10 20.64 -18.44
N GLY A 103 4.78 21.39 -17.38
CA GLY A 103 3.77 22.44 -17.39
C GLY A 103 2.33 21.92 -17.26
N GLU A 104 2.14 20.64 -16.97
CA GLU A 104 0.83 20.06 -16.75
C GLU A 104 0.38 20.26 -15.29
N LEU A 105 -0.93 20.28 -15.07
CA LEU A 105 -1.53 20.37 -13.75
C LEU A 105 -1.10 19.19 -12.87
N GLY A 106 -0.42 19.49 -11.77
CA GLY A 106 0.04 18.46 -10.82
C GLY A 106 -1.14 17.87 -10.04
N ARG A 107 -0.98 16.63 -9.63
CA ARG A 107 -2.01 15.86 -8.93
C ARG A 107 -1.90 16.04 -7.41
N GLY A 108 -2.99 16.43 -6.79
CA GLY A 108 -3.15 16.55 -5.35
C GLY A 108 -3.42 15.21 -4.64
N PRO A 109 -4.06 15.19 -3.46
CA PRO A 109 -4.48 13.98 -2.76
C PRO A 109 -5.60 13.26 -3.51
N PHE A 110 -5.96 12.06 -3.06
CA PHE A 110 -7.18 11.38 -3.53
C PHE A 110 -8.42 12.21 -3.19
N THR A 111 -9.36 12.25 -4.12
CA THR A 111 -10.69 12.83 -3.87
C THR A 111 -11.41 12.09 -2.76
N LEU A 112 -12.45 12.70 -2.17
CA LEU A 112 -13.25 12.03 -1.14
C LEU A 112 -13.88 10.74 -1.70
N GLU A 113 -14.40 10.79 -2.92
CA GLU A 113 -15.00 9.61 -3.58
C GLU A 113 -13.98 8.48 -3.80
N SER A 114 -12.75 8.82 -4.19
CA SER A 114 -11.69 7.81 -4.30
C SER A 114 -11.31 7.21 -2.95
N ARG A 115 -11.31 8.00 -1.88
CA ARG A 115 -11.05 7.50 -0.52
C ARG A 115 -12.17 6.58 -0.01
N LYS A 116 -13.43 6.89 -0.33
CA LYS A 116 -14.56 6.00 -0.07
C LYS A 116 -14.40 4.66 -0.79
N LEU A 117 -14.00 4.70 -2.07
CA LEU A 117 -13.71 3.50 -2.84
C LEU A 117 -12.55 2.70 -2.25
N ILE A 118 -11.45 3.36 -1.86
CA ILE A 118 -10.30 2.71 -1.23
C ILE A 118 -10.71 2.01 0.06
N LEU A 119 -11.49 2.66 0.91
CA LEU A 119 -11.98 2.03 2.15
C LEU A 119 -12.86 0.82 1.85
N LYS A 120 -13.76 0.92 0.88
CA LYS A 120 -14.62 -0.21 0.49
C LYS A 120 -13.80 -1.42 0.04
N GLU A 121 -12.79 -1.22 -0.81
CA GLU A 121 -11.93 -2.30 -1.29
C GLU A 121 -11.00 -2.83 -0.19
N LEU A 122 -10.55 -1.99 0.75
CA LEU A 122 -9.78 -2.41 1.91
C LEU A 122 -10.59 -3.33 2.85
N LEU A 123 -11.85 -2.98 3.11
CA LEU A 123 -12.74 -3.82 3.95
C LEU A 123 -13.07 -5.16 3.28
N LYS A 124 -13.21 -5.19 1.95
CA LYS A 124 -13.35 -6.44 1.21
C LYS A 124 -12.09 -7.30 1.31
N LEU A 125 -10.92 -6.68 1.17
CA LEU A 125 -9.64 -7.34 1.30
C LEU A 125 -9.45 -7.97 2.69
N GLU A 126 -9.88 -7.28 3.73
CA GLU A 126 -9.86 -7.76 5.11
C GLU A 126 -10.72 -9.02 5.29
N ILE A 127 -11.90 -9.07 4.64
CA ILE A 127 -12.75 -10.27 4.64
C ILE A 127 -12.06 -11.42 3.86
N GLU A 128 -11.48 -11.10 2.72
CA GLU A 128 -10.83 -12.11 1.86
C GLU A 128 -9.61 -12.75 2.52
N THR A 129 -8.81 -11.94 3.22
CA THR A 129 -7.55 -12.41 3.83
C THR A 129 -7.72 -12.89 5.25
N GLY A 130 -8.73 -12.44 5.96
CA GLY A 130 -8.89 -12.65 7.40
C GLY A 130 -7.89 -11.83 8.25
N PHE A 131 -7.10 -10.95 7.64
CA PHE A 131 -6.20 -10.06 8.36
C PHE A 131 -6.95 -8.83 8.88
N GLU A 132 -6.62 -8.34 10.06
CA GLU A 132 -7.06 -7.04 10.52
C GLU A 132 -6.20 -5.95 9.84
N LEU A 133 -6.76 -5.30 8.83
CA LEU A 133 -6.05 -4.29 8.02
C LEU A 133 -6.37 -2.87 8.44
N ILE A 134 -7.46 -2.67 9.15
CA ILE A 134 -7.89 -1.39 9.70
C ILE A 134 -8.65 -1.59 11.01
N THR A 135 -8.29 -0.80 12.01
CA THR A 135 -8.90 -0.86 13.34
C THR A 135 -10.18 -0.03 13.43
N ILE A 136 -11.00 -0.33 14.45
CA ILE A 136 -12.22 0.43 14.74
C ILE A 136 -11.92 1.90 15.08
N GLU A 137 -10.80 2.16 15.77
CA GLU A 137 -10.33 3.51 16.11
C GLU A 137 -9.95 4.31 14.88
N GLU A 138 -9.28 3.67 13.90
CA GLU A 138 -8.94 4.30 12.62
C GLU A 138 -10.19 4.61 11.81
N LEU A 139 -11.15 3.70 11.75
CA LEU A 139 -12.44 3.96 11.10
C LEU A 139 -13.15 5.16 11.71
N LYS A 140 -13.17 5.28 13.03
CA LYS A 140 -13.76 6.43 13.73
C LYS A 140 -13.04 7.73 13.41
N MET A 141 -11.71 7.68 13.28
CA MET A 141 -10.92 8.86 12.89
C MET A 141 -11.21 9.26 11.44
N ILE A 142 -11.31 8.30 10.52
CA ILE A 142 -11.65 8.54 9.12
C ILE A 142 -13.04 9.16 9.00
N ASP A 143 -14.03 8.64 9.72
CA ASP A 143 -15.40 9.16 9.73
C ASP A 143 -15.43 10.64 10.12
N LYS A 144 -14.72 10.99 11.20
CA LYS A 144 -14.57 12.39 11.63
C LYS A 144 -13.88 13.26 10.57
N MET A 145 -12.79 12.75 9.95
CA MET A 145 -12.09 13.51 8.92
C MET A 145 -12.96 13.74 7.68
N TRP A 146 -13.78 12.76 7.29
CA TRP A 146 -14.69 12.93 6.16
C TRP A 146 -15.82 13.90 6.46
N GLU A 147 -16.31 13.92 7.71
CA GLU A 147 -17.27 14.93 8.17
C GLU A 147 -16.68 16.35 8.00
N ASP A 148 -15.45 16.57 8.45
CA ASP A 148 -14.75 17.86 8.36
C ASP A 148 -14.47 18.27 6.90
N GLU A 149 -14.32 17.30 5.99
CA GLU A 149 -14.03 17.55 4.56
C GLU A 149 -15.30 17.66 3.69
N GLY A 150 -16.49 17.59 4.26
CA GLY A 150 -17.75 17.84 3.57
C GLY A 150 -18.61 16.61 3.28
N ASP A 151 -18.40 15.48 3.94
CA ASP A 151 -19.41 14.41 3.98
C ASP A 151 -20.58 14.83 4.87
N LEU A 152 -21.42 15.73 4.32
CA LEU A 152 -22.56 16.31 5.03
C LEU A 152 -23.59 15.28 5.47
N THR A 153 -23.56 14.09 4.89
CA THR A 153 -24.47 13.01 5.26
C THR A 153 -24.02 12.32 6.54
N ARG A 154 -22.74 12.46 6.92
CA ARG A 154 -22.09 11.82 8.09
C ARG A 154 -22.28 10.31 8.14
N ARG A 155 -22.55 9.69 7.01
CA ARG A 155 -22.95 8.28 6.94
C ARG A 155 -22.18 7.47 5.92
N ALA A 156 -21.38 8.11 5.04
CA ALA A 156 -20.72 7.40 3.95
C ALA A 156 -19.84 6.25 4.43
N LEU A 157 -19.04 6.45 5.49
CA LEU A 157 -18.21 5.39 6.07
C LEU A 157 -19.06 4.27 6.66
N VAL A 158 -20.09 4.65 7.38
CA VAL A 158 -21.03 3.76 8.04
C VAL A 158 -21.75 2.87 7.04
N ASP A 159 -22.24 3.47 5.96
CA ASP A 159 -22.97 2.74 4.92
C ASP A 159 -22.02 1.79 4.17
N ILE A 160 -20.79 2.23 3.88
CA ILE A 160 -19.74 1.37 3.28
C ILE A 160 -19.40 0.20 4.20
N TYR A 161 -19.21 0.46 5.49
CA TYR A 161 -18.89 -0.60 6.44
C TYR A 161 -20.02 -1.62 6.54
N TYR A 162 -21.27 -1.15 6.68
CA TYR A 162 -22.43 -2.02 6.73
C TYR A 162 -22.62 -2.82 5.42
N GLU A 163 -22.44 -2.19 4.26
CA GLU A 163 -22.53 -2.85 2.97
C GLU A 163 -21.53 -4.02 2.86
N VAL A 164 -20.29 -3.82 3.35
CA VAL A 164 -19.22 -4.80 3.19
C VAL A 164 -19.20 -5.84 4.31
N LYS A 165 -19.33 -5.41 5.57
CA LYS A 165 -19.20 -6.29 6.75
C LYS A 165 -20.54 -6.87 7.23
N GLY A 166 -21.69 -6.30 6.81
CA GLY A 166 -23.02 -6.73 7.24
C GLY A 166 -23.33 -6.42 8.70
N THR A 167 -22.45 -5.74 9.43
CA THR A 167 -22.58 -5.41 10.84
C THR A 167 -22.49 -3.91 11.05
N ARG A 168 -23.06 -3.42 12.17
CA ARG A 168 -23.01 -1.99 12.51
C ARG A 168 -21.72 -1.66 13.27
N LEU A 169 -21.25 -0.43 13.09
CA LEU A 169 -20.14 0.10 13.87
C LEU A 169 -20.57 0.39 15.32
N PRO A 170 -19.67 0.17 16.31
CA PRO A 170 -20.02 0.28 17.74
C PRO A 170 -20.56 1.66 18.17
N TRP A 171 -20.19 2.73 17.48
CA TRP A 171 -20.65 4.10 17.81
C TRP A 171 -22.00 4.48 17.19
N GLN A 172 -22.61 3.58 16.41
CA GLN A 172 -23.95 3.78 15.85
C GLN A 172 -25.07 3.33 16.77
N GLU A 173 -24.75 2.61 17.82
CA GLU A 173 -25.71 2.07 18.79
C GLU A 173 -26.12 3.09 19.87
N ARG A 174 -25.80 4.39 19.67
CA ARG A 174 -26.17 5.47 20.60
C ARG A 174 -27.23 6.38 20.00
#